data_a5b41bdaf4c9573a2ba83232c22e4819
#
_entry.id   a5b41bdaf4c9573a2ba83232c22e4819
#
_cell.length_a   1.000
_cell.length_b   1.000
_cell.length_c   1.000
_cell.angle_alpha   90.00
_cell.angle_beta   90.00
_cell.angle_gamma   90.00
#
_symmetry.space_group_name_H-M   'P 1'
#
loop_
_entity.id
_entity.type
_entity.pdbx_description
1 polymer ?
#
loop_
_entity_poly.entity_id
_entity_poly.type
_entity_poly.pdbx_seq_one_letter_code
_entity_poly.pdbx_strand_id
1 'polypeptide(L)'
;MQISFNEATAYRCSNLQYDLQLCEKAGFDYIELRGDMLLDYLVEHKVEDLIDFFSNSHLKPHAINALYTYWGMFDKLNRNAERDRALMSYFLTCCQVSKAIGNHYFIVVPDLLDDANNIYFPHDGQNMDYPYDSNEVTEKYVYILRKLAKIAEEYEMNLCFEPVGSCGCAVRTIDHALQIIQEGDYNNVGLVLDSFNLYLNGKSNDFSDITKVPVEKVFAVHINNSDDIPIGILDHQHRRFVDSGCLNLHGFLSALKQIGYTGMVSIETFRPEYYCLPPQNVISTAYVTTKKLIDSYR
;
A
#
# COMPACT_ATOMS: atom_id res chain seq x y z
N MET A 1 17.48 -3.14 -5.71
CA MET A 1 16.16 -2.56 -5.43
C MET A 1 16.22 -1.07 -5.68
N GLN A 2 15.18 -0.48 -6.23
CA GLN A 2 15.02 0.95 -6.46
C GLN A 2 14.19 1.56 -5.33
N ILE A 3 14.29 2.88 -5.13
CA ILE A 3 13.66 3.55 -3.98
C ILE A 3 12.46 4.35 -4.45
N SER A 4 11.32 4.12 -3.83
CA SER A 4 10.07 4.85 -4.07
C SER A 4 9.66 5.67 -2.85
N PHE A 5 9.00 6.78 -3.08
CA PHE A 5 8.33 7.58 -2.07
C PHE A 5 6.83 7.34 -2.13
N ASN A 6 6.20 7.02 -1.00
CA ASN A 6 4.75 6.98 -0.89
C ASN A 6 4.25 8.31 -0.31
N GLU A 7 3.35 8.98 -1.00
CA GLU A 7 2.80 10.29 -0.60
C GLU A 7 2.13 10.29 0.78
N ALA A 8 1.72 9.12 1.31
CA ALA A 8 1.24 9.01 2.68
C ALA A 8 2.25 9.56 3.69
N THR A 9 3.54 9.46 3.39
CA THR A 9 4.64 9.90 4.27
C THR A 9 4.67 11.42 4.51
N ALA A 10 4.15 12.23 3.57
CA ALA A 10 4.05 13.69 3.68
C ALA A 10 2.60 14.22 3.55
N TYR A 11 1.61 13.35 3.58
CA TYR A 11 0.22 13.61 3.22
C TYR A 11 -0.39 14.89 3.81
N ARG A 12 -0.11 15.24 5.07
CA ARG A 12 -0.70 16.40 5.73
C ARG A 12 0.16 17.67 5.71
N CYS A 13 1.37 17.56 5.18
CA CYS A 13 2.28 18.71 5.11
C CYS A 13 2.70 19.06 3.67
N SER A 14 2.21 18.32 2.67
CA SER A 14 2.56 18.49 1.27
C SER A 14 1.35 18.35 0.34
N ASN A 15 1.57 18.42 -0.96
CA ASN A 15 0.63 18.10 -2.03
C ASN A 15 1.39 17.47 -3.20
N LEU A 16 0.66 16.88 -4.16
CA LEU A 16 1.27 16.19 -5.28
C LEU A 16 2.27 17.06 -6.07
N GLN A 17 1.96 18.32 -6.31
CA GLN A 17 2.85 19.20 -7.07
C GLN A 17 4.21 19.38 -6.37
N TYR A 18 4.21 19.57 -5.05
CA TYR A 18 5.45 19.68 -4.27
C TYR A 18 6.16 18.33 -4.17
N ASP A 19 5.43 17.24 -3.97
CA ASP A 19 6.01 15.91 -3.82
C ASP A 19 6.74 15.48 -5.09
N LEU A 20 6.20 15.74 -6.26
CA LEU A 20 6.88 15.49 -7.54
C LEU A 20 8.23 16.19 -7.62
N GLN A 21 8.27 17.49 -7.32
CA GLN A 21 9.49 18.30 -7.37
C GLN A 21 10.52 17.91 -6.31
N LEU A 22 10.05 17.64 -5.09
CA LEU A 22 10.92 17.33 -3.97
C LEU A 22 11.48 15.91 -4.06
N CYS A 23 10.69 14.94 -4.53
CA CYS A 23 11.13 13.56 -4.74
C CYS A 23 12.15 13.48 -5.88
N GLU A 24 11.91 14.18 -6.99
CA GLU A 24 12.87 14.27 -8.07
C GLU A 24 14.20 14.88 -7.59
N LYS A 25 14.12 16.00 -6.87
CA LYS A 25 15.31 16.67 -6.30
C LYS A 25 16.04 15.81 -5.26
N ALA A 26 15.33 15.02 -4.46
CA ALA A 26 15.92 14.12 -3.48
C ALA A 26 16.62 12.92 -4.12
N GLY A 27 16.19 12.50 -5.31
CA GLY A 27 16.76 11.41 -6.08
C GLY A 27 16.01 10.08 -5.96
N PHE A 28 14.72 10.10 -5.63
CA PHE A 28 13.87 8.91 -5.69
C PHE A 28 13.75 8.41 -7.14
N ASP A 29 13.74 7.09 -7.30
CA ASP A 29 13.51 6.45 -8.60
C ASP A 29 12.02 6.46 -8.97
N TYR A 30 11.15 6.27 -7.97
CA TYR A 30 9.71 6.16 -8.12
C TYR A 30 8.94 6.98 -7.09
N ILE A 31 7.66 7.24 -7.40
CA ILE A 31 6.67 7.80 -6.49
C ILE A 31 5.38 6.96 -6.56
N GLU A 32 4.80 6.66 -5.41
CA GLU A 32 3.45 6.13 -5.27
C GLU A 32 2.50 7.28 -4.96
N LEU A 33 1.55 7.47 -5.85
CA LEU A 33 0.60 8.56 -5.77
C LEU A 33 -0.57 8.19 -4.85
N ARG A 34 -0.93 9.08 -3.93
CA ARG A 34 -2.20 8.95 -3.24
C ARG A 34 -3.33 9.38 -4.17
N GLY A 35 -4.33 8.51 -4.31
CA GLY A 35 -5.43 8.81 -5.23
C GLY A 35 -6.27 10.02 -4.82
N ASP A 36 -6.41 10.32 -3.52
CA ASP A 36 -7.07 11.53 -3.04
C ASP A 36 -6.25 12.80 -3.40
N MET A 37 -4.94 12.80 -3.19
CA MET A 37 -4.06 13.91 -3.58
C MET A 37 -4.00 14.09 -5.10
N LEU A 38 -4.08 13.00 -5.86
CA LEU A 38 -4.19 13.04 -7.32
C LEU A 38 -5.50 13.72 -7.76
N LEU A 39 -6.63 13.36 -7.15
CA LEU A 39 -7.91 14.00 -7.47
C LEU A 39 -7.92 15.48 -7.09
N ASP A 40 -7.36 15.84 -5.94
CA ASP A 40 -7.21 17.24 -5.53
C ASP A 40 -6.33 18.03 -6.52
N TYR A 41 -5.23 17.43 -6.98
CA TYR A 41 -4.37 18.03 -8.01
C TYR A 41 -5.14 18.32 -9.31
N LEU A 42 -5.98 17.39 -9.75
CA LEU A 42 -6.75 17.52 -11.00
C LEU A 42 -7.88 18.56 -10.94
N VAL A 43 -8.17 19.13 -9.77
CA VAL A 43 -9.10 20.27 -9.65
C VAL A 43 -8.53 21.53 -10.33
N GLU A 44 -7.21 21.73 -10.22
CA GLU A 44 -6.52 22.94 -10.72
C GLU A 44 -5.58 22.66 -11.89
N HIS A 45 -5.22 21.41 -12.13
CA HIS A 45 -4.25 20.96 -13.11
C HIS A 45 -4.83 19.92 -14.07
N LYS A 46 -4.12 19.67 -15.17
CA LYS A 46 -4.51 18.68 -16.17
C LYS A 46 -3.66 17.42 -16.08
N VAL A 47 -4.18 16.33 -16.63
CA VAL A 47 -3.42 15.08 -16.76
C VAL A 47 -2.18 15.26 -17.63
N GLU A 48 -2.26 16.15 -18.64
CA GLU A 48 -1.14 16.49 -19.52
C GLU A 48 0.05 17.05 -18.75
N ASP A 49 -0.17 17.80 -17.68
CA ASP A 49 0.90 18.34 -16.83
C ASP A 49 1.70 17.22 -16.15
N LEU A 50 1.01 16.14 -15.74
CA LEU A 50 1.65 14.93 -15.18
C LEU A 50 2.39 14.13 -16.26
N ILE A 51 1.81 13.99 -17.45
CA ILE A 51 2.46 13.35 -18.60
C ILE A 51 3.76 14.07 -18.93
N ASP A 52 3.70 15.40 -19.03
CA ASP A 52 4.87 16.23 -19.33
C ASP A 52 5.94 16.11 -18.23
N PHE A 53 5.53 16.14 -16.97
CA PHE A 53 6.45 15.97 -15.85
C PHE A 53 7.17 14.62 -15.93
N PHE A 54 6.43 13.49 -15.95
CA PHE A 54 7.01 12.15 -15.93
C PHE A 54 7.80 11.81 -17.21
N SER A 55 7.47 12.43 -18.33
CA SER A 55 8.22 12.28 -19.58
C SER A 55 9.61 12.93 -19.51
N ASN A 56 9.73 14.04 -18.77
CA ASN A 56 10.96 14.82 -18.67
C ASN A 56 11.76 14.54 -17.38
N SER A 57 11.17 13.83 -16.41
CA SER A 57 11.78 13.51 -15.12
C SER A 57 12.43 12.12 -15.11
N HIS A 58 13.47 11.94 -14.25
CA HIS A 58 13.94 10.60 -13.91
C HIS A 58 12.99 9.89 -12.93
N LEU A 59 12.24 10.66 -12.11
CA LEU A 59 11.22 10.11 -11.23
C LEU A 59 10.09 9.50 -12.07
N LYS A 60 9.67 8.27 -11.73
CA LYS A 60 8.60 7.57 -12.45
C LYS A 60 7.43 7.23 -11.51
N PRO A 61 6.18 7.24 -12.00
CA PRO A 61 5.05 6.77 -11.22
C PRO A 61 5.15 5.26 -11.04
N HIS A 62 4.79 4.76 -9.86
CA HIS A 62 4.78 3.30 -9.62
C HIS A 62 3.38 2.77 -9.36
N ALA A 63 2.66 3.29 -8.37
CA ALA A 63 1.33 2.80 -8.00
C ALA A 63 0.41 3.94 -7.57
N ILE A 64 -0.91 3.67 -7.56
CA ILE A 64 -1.89 4.47 -6.83
C ILE A 64 -2.15 3.80 -5.47
N ASN A 65 -2.01 4.54 -4.40
CA ASN A 65 -2.33 4.14 -3.03
C ASN A 65 -3.54 4.97 -2.54
N ALA A 66 -4.72 4.40 -2.24
CA ALA A 66 -5.12 3.03 -2.43
C ALA A 66 -6.64 2.96 -2.60
N LEU A 67 -7.13 1.81 -3.05
CA LEU A 67 -8.54 1.49 -2.99
C LEU A 67 -8.82 0.69 -1.70
N TYR A 68 -9.54 1.29 -0.77
CA TYR A 68 -10.03 0.61 0.43
C TYR A 68 -11.34 -0.08 0.12
N THR A 69 -11.32 -1.40 0.08
CA THR A 69 -12.52 -2.21 -0.12
C THR A 69 -13.35 -2.28 1.16
N TYR A 70 -14.54 -2.82 1.09
CA TYR A 70 -15.37 -3.08 2.26
C TYR A 70 -16.23 -4.34 2.06
N TRP A 71 -16.66 -4.97 3.16
CA TRP A 71 -17.30 -6.27 3.17
C TRP A 71 -18.54 -6.38 2.26
N GLY A 72 -19.38 -5.34 2.21
CA GLY A 72 -20.58 -5.30 1.38
C GLY A 72 -20.35 -4.91 -0.07
N MET A 73 -19.11 -4.72 -0.50
CA MET A 73 -18.80 -4.23 -1.85
C MET A 73 -19.30 -5.20 -2.93
N PHE A 74 -20.06 -4.67 -3.89
CA PHE A 74 -20.67 -5.39 -5.00
C PHE A 74 -21.78 -6.41 -4.63
N ASP A 75 -22.29 -6.40 -3.41
CA ASP A 75 -23.39 -7.27 -3.04
C ASP A 75 -24.70 -6.88 -3.73
N LYS A 76 -25.49 -7.87 -4.15
CA LYS A 76 -26.78 -7.63 -4.85
C LYS A 76 -27.79 -6.86 -4.01
N LEU A 77 -27.74 -7.06 -2.69
CA LEU A 77 -28.59 -6.37 -1.71
C LEU A 77 -27.80 -5.27 -0.98
N ASN A 78 -26.81 -4.69 -1.64
CA ASN A 78 -25.93 -3.71 -1.04
C ASN A 78 -26.70 -2.46 -0.61
N ARG A 79 -26.79 -2.24 0.69
CA ARG A 79 -27.36 -1.02 1.28
C ARG A 79 -26.47 0.21 1.06
N ASN A 80 -25.23 0.00 0.63
CA ASN A 80 -24.21 1.01 0.39
C ASN A 80 -23.93 1.22 -1.12
N ALA A 81 -24.93 1.07 -1.98
CA ALA A 81 -24.75 1.24 -3.43
C ALA A 81 -24.19 2.61 -3.84
N GLU A 82 -24.38 3.64 -3.03
CA GLU A 82 -23.76 4.96 -3.24
C GLU A 82 -22.27 4.93 -2.95
N ARG A 83 -21.84 4.22 -1.89
CA ARG A 83 -20.42 3.99 -1.60
C ARG A 83 -19.75 3.22 -2.71
N ASP A 84 -20.38 2.17 -3.26
CA ASP A 84 -19.87 1.44 -4.42
C ASP A 84 -19.66 2.38 -5.62
N ARG A 85 -20.65 3.21 -5.93
CA ARG A 85 -20.53 4.16 -7.06
C ARG A 85 -19.38 5.16 -6.84
N ALA A 86 -19.25 5.69 -5.64
CA ALA A 86 -18.15 6.62 -5.31
C ALA A 86 -16.79 5.95 -5.43
N LEU A 87 -16.61 4.76 -4.85
CA LEU A 87 -15.37 4.00 -4.93
C LEU A 87 -15.04 3.60 -6.37
N MET A 88 -16.04 3.20 -7.15
CA MET A 88 -15.83 2.86 -8.56
C MET A 88 -15.49 4.08 -9.41
N SER A 89 -16.12 5.24 -9.16
CA SER A 89 -15.75 6.49 -9.83
C SER A 89 -14.31 6.88 -9.53
N TYR A 90 -13.91 6.81 -8.25
CA TYR A 90 -12.54 7.03 -7.82
C TYR A 90 -11.56 6.07 -8.52
N PHE A 91 -11.84 4.78 -8.47
CA PHE A 91 -10.99 3.74 -9.07
C PHE A 91 -10.81 3.94 -10.57
N LEU A 92 -11.92 4.17 -11.29
CA LEU A 92 -11.88 4.38 -12.75
C LEU A 92 -11.10 5.66 -13.13
N THR A 93 -11.31 6.76 -12.42
CA THR A 93 -10.57 8.01 -12.68
C THR A 93 -9.06 7.79 -12.47
N CYS A 94 -8.69 7.15 -11.35
CA CYS A 94 -7.29 6.84 -11.08
C CYS A 94 -6.67 5.88 -12.12
N CYS A 95 -7.42 4.87 -12.59
CA CYS A 95 -6.96 3.98 -13.65
C CYS A 95 -6.74 4.72 -14.99
N GLN A 96 -7.64 5.64 -15.34
CA GLN A 96 -7.52 6.45 -16.56
C GLN A 96 -6.26 7.32 -16.52
N VAL A 97 -6.03 8.01 -15.40
CA VAL A 97 -4.83 8.84 -15.23
C VAL A 97 -3.58 7.97 -15.21
N SER A 98 -3.61 6.85 -14.49
CA SER A 98 -2.49 5.90 -14.42
C SER A 98 -2.05 5.44 -15.80
N LYS A 99 -2.98 5.02 -16.65
CA LYS A 99 -2.69 4.63 -18.03
C LYS A 99 -2.03 5.77 -18.83
N ALA A 100 -2.49 7.01 -18.62
CA ALA A 100 -1.95 8.16 -19.32
C ALA A 100 -0.51 8.51 -18.91
N ILE A 101 -0.18 8.34 -17.62
CA ILE A 101 1.16 8.67 -17.09
C ILE A 101 2.13 7.48 -17.07
N GLY A 102 1.71 6.28 -17.51
CA GLY A 102 2.55 5.08 -17.53
C GLY A 102 2.70 4.40 -16.17
N ASN A 103 1.74 4.59 -15.26
CA ASN A 103 1.60 3.80 -14.05
C ASN A 103 0.80 2.53 -14.34
N HIS A 104 1.21 1.38 -13.76
CA HIS A 104 0.58 0.08 -14.01
C HIS A 104 0.12 -0.64 -12.75
N TYR A 105 0.16 0.00 -11.58
CA TYR A 105 -0.15 -0.66 -10.31
C TYR A 105 -1.16 0.14 -9.48
N PHE A 106 -2.05 -0.57 -8.82
CA PHE A 106 -3.04 -0.02 -7.90
C PHE A 106 -3.09 -0.85 -6.62
N ILE A 107 -2.84 -0.21 -5.48
CA ILE A 107 -2.92 -0.86 -4.17
C ILE A 107 -4.38 -1.08 -3.79
N VAL A 108 -4.72 -2.30 -3.38
CA VAL A 108 -6.05 -2.68 -2.91
C VAL A 108 -5.94 -3.19 -1.48
N VAL A 109 -6.58 -2.48 -0.56
CA VAL A 109 -6.55 -2.79 0.87
C VAL A 109 -7.83 -3.52 1.26
N PRO A 110 -7.75 -4.67 1.96
CA PRO A 110 -8.90 -5.38 2.47
C PRO A 110 -9.62 -4.58 3.57
N ASP A 111 -10.90 -4.90 3.78
CA ASP A 111 -11.73 -4.26 4.79
C ASP A 111 -11.24 -4.56 6.21
N LEU A 112 -11.42 -3.60 7.07
CA LEU A 112 -11.48 -3.84 8.51
C LEU A 112 -12.87 -4.38 8.81
N LEU A 113 -12.92 -5.62 9.29
CA LEU A 113 -14.17 -6.28 9.69
C LEU A 113 -14.62 -5.68 11.02
N ASP A 114 -15.24 -4.51 10.94
CA ASP A 114 -15.83 -3.91 12.11
C ASP A 114 -17.36 -4.01 12.07
N ASP A 115 -18.00 -3.78 13.19
CA ASP A 115 -19.43 -3.55 13.15
C ASP A 115 -19.74 -2.24 12.42
N ALA A 116 -20.94 -2.11 11.90
CA ALA A 116 -21.34 -1.04 10.98
C ALA A 116 -21.11 0.40 11.51
N ASN A 117 -20.68 0.56 12.74
CA ASN A 117 -20.52 1.85 13.41
C ASN A 117 -19.09 2.11 13.88
N ASN A 118 -18.21 1.16 13.70
CA ASN A 118 -16.88 1.25 14.26
C ASN A 118 -15.84 1.44 13.16
N ILE A 119 -15.16 2.54 13.22
CA ILE A 119 -14.12 2.88 12.25
C ILE A 119 -12.77 2.36 12.72
N TYR A 120 -12.62 2.13 14.01
CA TYR A 120 -11.40 1.62 14.63
C TYR A 120 -11.75 0.59 15.69
N PHE A 121 -11.22 -0.61 15.53
CA PHE A 121 -11.23 -1.56 16.62
C PHE A 121 -10.35 -1.06 17.75
N PRO A 122 -10.82 -1.11 18.98
CA PRO A 122 -9.88 -1.12 20.08
C PRO A 122 -9.00 -2.35 19.89
N HIS A 123 -7.72 -2.15 19.78
CA HIS A 123 -6.71 -3.21 19.69
C HIS A 123 -6.55 -3.96 21.03
N ASP A 124 -7.64 -4.18 21.73
CA ASP A 124 -7.67 -4.80 23.06
C ASP A 124 -7.74 -6.33 23.01
N GLY A 125 -7.71 -6.89 21.82
CA GLY A 125 -7.78 -8.33 21.61
C GLY A 125 -9.16 -8.95 21.90
N GLN A 126 -10.20 -8.14 22.13
CA GLN A 126 -11.53 -8.66 22.51
C GLN A 126 -12.38 -9.05 21.29
N ASN A 127 -12.01 -8.64 20.08
CA ASN A 127 -12.75 -8.96 18.87
C ASN A 127 -12.11 -10.14 18.11
N MET A 128 -11.88 -11.23 18.82
CA MET A 128 -11.32 -12.46 18.25
C MET A 128 -12.33 -13.26 17.42
N ASP A 129 -13.62 -12.88 17.43
CA ASP A 129 -14.70 -13.63 16.79
C ASP A 129 -14.97 -13.21 15.34
N TYR A 130 -14.15 -12.29 14.79
CA TYR A 130 -14.27 -11.93 13.38
C TYR A 130 -13.80 -13.06 12.47
N PRO A 131 -14.48 -13.26 11.33
CA PRO A 131 -14.16 -14.35 10.41
C PRO A 131 -12.92 -14.05 9.53
N TYR A 132 -11.96 -13.25 10.04
CA TYR A 132 -10.73 -12.98 9.29
C TYR A 132 -9.98 -14.28 8.98
N ASP A 133 -9.25 -14.29 7.88
CA ASP A 133 -8.52 -15.46 7.36
C ASP A 133 -9.40 -16.73 7.27
N SER A 134 -10.71 -16.57 7.06
CA SER A 134 -11.68 -17.65 6.93
C SER A 134 -12.02 -17.96 5.46
N ASN A 135 -12.64 -19.09 5.23
CA ASN A 135 -13.16 -19.46 3.90
C ASN A 135 -14.20 -18.45 3.38
N GLU A 136 -15.04 -17.90 4.26
CA GLU A 136 -16.02 -16.88 3.91
C GLU A 136 -15.32 -15.60 3.40
N VAL A 137 -14.25 -15.18 4.06
CA VAL A 137 -13.43 -14.06 3.62
C VAL A 137 -12.74 -14.38 2.30
N THR A 138 -12.22 -15.60 2.13
CA THR A 138 -11.62 -16.04 0.86
C THR A 138 -12.60 -15.89 -0.30
N GLU A 139 -13.78 -16.50 -0.19
CA GLU A 139 -14.83 -16.43 -1.22
C GLU A 139 -15.23 -15.00 -1.55
N LYS A 140 -15.36 -14.16 -0.52
CA LYS A 140 -15.72 -12.75 -0.66
C LYS A 140 -14.65 -11.96 -1.40
N TYR A 141 -13.39 -12.11 -1.04
CA TYR A 141 -12.30 -11.40 -1.71
C TYR A 141 -11.98 -11.93 -3.10
N VAL A 142 -12.13 -13.22 -3.34
CA VAL A 142 -12.12 -13.78 -4.71
C VAL A 142 -13.17 -13.10 -5.58
N TYR A 143 -14.37 -12.87 -5.05
CA TYR A 143 -15.44 -12.19 -5.78
C TYR A 143 -15.12 -10.69 -6.03
N ILE A 144 -14.70 -9.96 -5.00
CA ILE A 144 -14.38 -8.52 -5.10
C ILE A 144 -13.21 -8.30 -6.09
N LEU A 145 -12.11 -9.02 -5.88
CA LEU A 145 -10.92 -8.87 -6.72
C LEU A 145 -11.19 -9.26 -8.17
N ARG A 146 -12.03 -10.28 -8.43
CA ARG A 146 -12.41 -10.66 -9.80
C ARG A 146 -13.09 -9.52 -10.55
N LYS A 147 -13.96 -8.79 -9.88
CA LYS A 147 -14.62 -7.62 -10.49
C LYS A 147 -13.64 -6.47 -10.73
N LEU A 148 -12.81 -6.16 -9.76
CA LEU A 148 -11.82 -5.09 -9.86
C LEU A 148 -10.74 -5.43 -10.91
N ALA A 149 -10.22 -6.65 -10.91
CA ALA A 149 -9.18 -7.12 -11.84
C ALA A 149 -9.63 -7.04 -13.31
N LYS A 150 -10.89 -7.43 -13.58
CA LYS A 150 -11.45 -7.30 -14.93
C LYS A 150 -11.52 -5.86 -15.42
N ILE A 151 -11.87 -4.93 -14.55
CA ILE A 151 -11.91 -3.51 -14.88
C ILE A 151 -10.47 -2.97 -15.04
N ALA A 152 -9.58 -3.32 -14.12
CA ALA A 152 -8.18 -2.91 -14.15
C ALA A 152 -7.48 -3.33 -15.46
N GLU A 153 -7.80 -4.52 -15.99
CA GLU A 153 -7.25 -5.05 -17.24
C GLU A 153 -7.54 -4.15 -18.44
N GLU A 154 -8.71 -3.49 -18.48
CA GLU A 154 -9.08 -2.55 -19.56
C GLU A 154 -8.16 -1.31 -19.58
N TYR A 155 -7.54 -1.00 -18.45
CA TYR A 155 -6.60 0.10 -18.27
C TYR A 155 -5.13 -0.35 -18.18
N GLU A 156 -4.83 -1.63 -18.43
CA GLU A 156 -3.48 -2.21 -18.34
C GLU A 156 -2.90 -2.11 -16.91
N MET A 157 -3.80 -2.16 -15.89
CA MET A 157 -3.45 -2.05 -14.49
C MET A 157 -3.36 -3.42 -13.81
N ASN A 158 -2.40 -3.54 -12.91
CA ASN A 158 -2.26 -4.65 -12.00
C ASN A 158 -2.72 -4.22 -10.60
N LEU A 159 -3.42 -5.10 -9.90
CA LEU A 159 -3.87 -4.89 -8.53
C LEU A 159 -2.86 -5.47 -7.55
N CYS A 160 -2.42 -4.66 -6.61
CA CYS A 160 -1.51 -5.04 -5.55
C CYS A 160 -2.32 -5.24 -4.26
N PHE A 161 -2.67 -6.48 -3.95
CA PHE A 161 -3.48 -6.83 -2.79
C PHE A 161 -2.61 -6.84 -1.54
N GLU A 162 -2.98 -6.06 -0.52
CA GLU A 162 -2.17 -5.83 0.66
C GLU A 162 -2.74 -6.57 1.90
N PRO A 163 -2.10 -7.63 2.41
CA PRO A 163 -2.47 -8.18 3.70
C PRO A 163 -2.10 -7.20 4.83
N VAL A 164 -3.07 -6.85 5.67
CA VAL A 164 -2.89 -5.91 6.80
C VAL A 164 -3.03 -6.66 8.12
N GLY A 165 -1.94 -6.78 8.86
CA GLY A 165 -1.87 -7.60 10.08
C GLY A 165 -2.64 -7.10 11.29
N SER A 166 -3.26 -5.91 11.24
CA SER A 166 -4.06 -5.37 12.34
C SER A 166 -5.24 -6.28 12.68
N CYS A 167 -5.63 -6.32 13.95
CA CYS A 167 -6.58 -7.30 14.49
C CYS A 167 -7.99 -7.25 13.86
N GLY A 168 -8.40 -6.13 13.30
CA GLY A 168 -9.71 -6.00 12.65
C GLY A 168 -9.70 -6.18 11.14
N CYS A 169 -8.55 -6.51 10.52
CA CYS A 169 -8.51 -6.64 9.08
C CYS A 169 -8.99 -8.01 8.60
N ALA A 170 -9.71 -8.03 7.48
CA ALA A 170 -10.27 -9.25 6.88
C ALA A 170 -9.19 -10.22 6.42
N VAL A 171 -8.09 -9.73 5.84
CA VAL A 171 -6.97 -10.52 5.32
C VAL A 171 -5.68 -10.03 5.96
N ARG A 172 -5.12 -10.86 6.85
CA ARG A 172 -4.03 -10.45 7.74
C ARG A 172 -2.69 -11.08 7.40
N THR A 173 -2.70 -12.17 6.66
CA THR A 173 -1.51 -12.99 6.45
C THR A 173 -1.17 -13.14 4.98
N ILE A 174 0.13 -13.33 4.70
CA ILE A 174 0.61 -13.66 3.36
C ILE A 174 -0.06 -14.93 2.86
N ASP A 175 -0.14 -15.97 3.69
CA ASP A 175 -0.72 -17.27 3.31
C ASP A 175 -2.17 -17.11 2.83
N HIS A 176 -2.98 -16.33 3.54
CA HIS A 176 -4.38 -16.09 3.16
C HIS A 176 -4.50 -15.23 1.90
N ALA A 177 -3.69 -14.17 1.78
CA ALA A 177 -3.71 -13.34 0.58
C ALA A 177 -3.28 -14.14 -0.67
N LEU A 178 -2.28 -15.03 -0.54
CA LEU A 178 -1.88 -15.94 -1.62
C LEU A 178 -2.99 -16.93 -1.97
N GLN A 179 -3.69 -17.50 -0.98
CA GLN A 179 -4.83 -18.38 -1.22
C GLN A 179 -5.91 -17.67 -2.05
N ILE A 180 -6.28 -16.46 -1.68
CA ILE A 180 -7.27 -15.65 -2.43
C ILE A 180 -6.82 -15.43 -3.88
N ILE A 181 -5.54 -15.09 -4.09
CA ILE A 181 -4.99 -14.86 -5.42
C ILE A 181 -4.99 -16.16 -6.25
N GLN A 182 -4.64 -17.29 -5.65
CA GLN A 182 -4.63 -18.59 -6.31
C GLN A 182 -6.04 -19.08 -6.70
N GLU A 183 -7.00 -18.98 -5.77
CA GLU A 183 -8.39 -19.38 -6.02
C GLU A 183 -9.10 -18.47 -7.04
N GLY A 184 -8.69 -17.21 -7.11
CA GLY A 184 -9.20 -16.25 -8.09
C GLY A 184 -8.68 -16.45 -9.50
N ASP A 185 -7.53 -17.09 -9.67
CA ASP A 185 -6.85 -17.36 -10.96
C ASP A 185 -6.68 -16.07 -11.79
N TYR A 186 -6.07 -15.04 -11.18
CA TYR A 186 -5.88 -13.75 -11.82
C TYR A 186 -4.52 -13.64 -12.50
N ASN A 187 -4.52 -13.01 -13.69
CA ASN A 187 -3.27 -12.66 -14.38
C ASN A 187 -2.66 -11.36 -13.84
N ASN A 188 -3.51 -10.42 -13.40
CA ASN A 188 -3.15 -9.06 -13.02
C ASN A 188 -3.37 -8.76 -11.52
N VAL A 189 -3.31 -9.77 -10.65
CA VAL A 189 -3.34 -9.57 -9.19
C VAL A 189 -2.12 -10.20 -8.55
N GLY A 190 -1.44 -9.39 -7.74
CA GLY A 190 -0.28 -9.80 -6.93
C GLY A 190 -0.35 -9.15 -5.55
N LEU A 191 0.76 -9.17 -4.81
CA LEU A 191 0.84 -8.73 -3.42
C LEU A 191 1.57 -7.39 -3.28
N VAL A 192 1.17 -6.66 -2.26
CA VAL A 192 2.05 -5.72 -1.55
C VAL A 192 2.59 -6.42 -0.30
N LEU A 193 3.87 -6.26 -0.05
CA LEU A 193 4.51 -6.71 1.19
C LEU A 193 4.95 -5.47 1.98
N ASP A 194 4.23 -5.15 3.06
CA ASP A 194 4.54 -4.03 3.95
C ASP A 194 5.16 -4.53 5.25
N SER A 195 6.32 -3.98 5.62
CA SER A 195 7.07 -4.42 6.81
C SER A 195 6.30 -4.24 8.11
N PHE A 196 5.54 -3.14 8.26
CA PHE A 196 4.73 -2.90 9.46
C PHE A 196 3.47 -3.78 9.49
N ASN A 197 2.75 -3.87 8.38
CA ASN A 197 1.55 -4.70 8.29
C ASN A 197 1.86 -6.17 8.54
N LEU A 198 2.98 -6.67 8.03
CA LEU A 198 3.42 -8.04 8.29
C LEU A 198 3.85 -8.24 9.75
N TYR A 199 4.46 -7.24 10.38
CA TYR A 199 4.80 -7.29 11.80
C TYR A 199 3.56 -7.31 12.70
N LEU A 200 2.50 -6.58 12.35
CA LEU A 200 1.26 -6.50 13.14
C LEU A 200 0.52 -7.84 13.29
N ASN A 201 0.75 -8.82 12.41
CA ASN A 201 0.10 -10.13 12.56
C ASN A 201 0.60 -10.93 13.78
N GLY A 202 1.62 -10.43 14.47
CA GLY A 202 2.12 -10.97 15.74
C GLY A 202 2.89 -12.29 15.65
N LYS A 203 3.15 -12.80 14.44
CA LYS A 203 3.81 -14.10 14.28
C LYS A 203 5.30 -14.03 14.55
N SER A 204 6.01 -13.15 13.85
CA SER A 204 7.46 -13.04 13.96
C SER A 204 8.00 -11.74 13.38
N ASN A 205 9.11 -11.26 13.93
CA ASN A 205 9.90 -10.15 13.42
C ASN A 205 11.06 -10.64 12.50
N ASP A 206 10.99 -11.88 12.00
CA ASP A 206 11.99 -12.45 11.08
C ASP A 206 11.58 -12.40 9.61
N PHE A 207 10.30 -12.14 9.35
CA PHE A 207 9.70 -12.04 8.02
C PHE A 207 9.87 -13.30 7.14
N SER A 208 10.07 -14.47 7.76
CA SER A 208 10.31 -15.73 7.04
C SER A 208 9.15 -16.14 6.12
N ASP A 209 7.92 -15.71 6.41
CA ASP A 209 6.75 -15.99 5.57
C ASP A 209 6.89 -15.42 4.14
N ILE A 210 7.68 -14.36 3.95
CA ILE A 210 7.97 -13.80 2.62
C ILE A 210 8.62 -14.86 1.71
N THR A 211 9.42 -15.77 2.26
CA THR A 211 10.14 -16.80 1.47
C THR A 211 9.22 -17.80 0.78
N LYS A 212 7.94 -17.83 1.13
CA LYS A 212 6.91 -18.67 0.48
C LYS A 212 6.30 -18.01 -0.76
N VAL A 213 6.52 -16.70 -0.95
CA VAL A 213 5.88 -15.93 -2.00
C VAL A 213 6.62 -16.12 -3.32
N PRO A 214 5.96 -16.56 -4.41
CA PRO A 214 6.54 -16.50 -5.75
C PRO A 214 6.88 -15.05 -6.11
N VAL A 215 8.12 -14.80 -6.54
CA VAL A 215 8.60 -13.44 -6.77
C VAL A 215 7.75 -12.68 -7.79
N GLU A 216 7.22 -13.37 -8.79
CA GLU A 216 6.34 -12.81 -9.83
C GLU A 216 4.98 -12.35 -9.28
N LYS A 217 4.65 -12.71 -8.04
CA LYS A 217 3.45 -12.23 -7.35
C LYS A 217 3.73 -11.05 -6.41
N VAL A 218 4.97 -10.62 -6.25
CA VAL A 218 5.30 -9.41 -5.48
C VAL A 218 5.34 -8.21 -6.41
N PHE A 219 4.27 -7.40 -6.39
CA PHE A 219 4.12 -6.25 -7.27
C PHE A 219 4.62 -4.95 -6.65
N ALA A 220 4.52 -4.84 -5.31
CA ALA A 220 5.01 -3.69 -4.57
C ALA A 220 5.56 -4.10 -3.20
N VAL A 221 6.45 -3.29 -2.66
CA VAL A 221 7.00 -3.45 -1.31
C VAL A 221 6.95 -2.11 -0.60
N HIS A 222 6.28 -2.08 0.57
CA HIS A 222 6.32 -0.94 1.48
C HIS A 222 7.30 -1.22 2.61
N ILE A 223 8.13 -0.24 2.90
CA ILE A 223 9.11 -0.31 3.99
C ILE A 223 8.93 0.85 4.96
N ASN A 224 9.00 0.52 6.22
CA ASN A 224 8.97 1.45 7.34
C ASN A 224 9.48 0.74 8.58
N ASN A 225 9.71 1.48 9.67
CA ASN A 225 9.98 0.89 10.97
C ASN A 225 8.81 1.16 11.92
N SER A 226 8.90 0.75 13.17
CA SER A 226 7.83 0.90 14.17
C SER A 226 8.39 1.39 15.49
N ASP A 227 7.56 2.10 16.25
CA ASP A 227 7.81 2.31 17.66
C ASP A 227 7.92 0.96 18.39
N ASP A 228 8.78 0.91 19.40
CA ASP A 228 9.00 -0.27 20.24
C ASP A 228 7.99 -0.29 21.40
N ILE A 229 6.74 -0.63 21.06
CA ILE A 229 5.63 -0.76 22.02
C ILE A 229 4.85 -2.04 21.71
N PRO A 230 3.99 -2.53 22.64
CA PRO A 230 3.23 -3.76 22.42
C PRO A 230 2.42 -3.73 21.12
N ILE A 231 2.46 -4.82 20.36
CA ILE A 231 1.78 -4.94 19.04
C ILE A 231 0.29 -4.59 19.13
N GLY A 232 -0.41 -4.98 20.20
CA GLY A 232 -1.83 -4.74 20.36
C GLY A 232 -2.27 -3.28 20.47
N ILE A 233 -1.33 -2.34 20.61
CA ILE A 233 -1.60 -0.89 20.63
C ILE A 233 -0.95 -0.15 19.47
N LEU A 234 -0.27 -0.87 18.56
CA LEU A 234 0.31 -0.30 17.37
C LEU A 234 -0.78 -0.01 16.33
N ASP A 235 -0.68 1.14 15.70
CA ASP A 235 -1.41 1.53 14.51
C ASP A 235 -0.51 2.29 13.53
N HIS A 236 -1.06 2.74 12.41
CA HIS A 236 -0.29 3.40 11.35
C HIS A 236 0.48 4.65 11.80
N GLN A 237 0.02 5.36 12.84
CA GLN A 237 0.73 6.55 13.37
C GLN A 237 2.06 6.20 14.05
N HIS A 238 2.27 4.94 14.42
CA HIS A 238 3.48 4.46 15.05
C HIS A 238 4.58 4.06 14.05
N ARG A 239 4.30 4.15 12.74
CA ARG A 239 5.32 3.92 11.71
C ARG A 239 6.42 4.97 11.79
N ARG A 240 7.67 4.56 11.52
CA ARG A 240 8.87 5.39 11.55
C ARG A 240 9.65 5.28 10.25
N PHE A 241 10.56 6.22 10.02
CA PHE A 241 11.61 6.03 9.04
C PHE A 241 12.47 4.81 9.39
N VAL A 242 13.10 4.25 8.39
CA VAL A 242 13.79 2.95 8.48
C VAL A 242 15.05 2.93 9.35
N ASP A 243 15.56 4.09 9.74
CA ASP A 243 16.81 4.23 10.53
C ASP A 243 16.61 4.04 12.03
N SER A 244 15.38 3.97 12.51
CA SER A 244 15.09 3.78 13.94
C SER A 244 13.78 3.06 14.17
N GLY A 245 13.76 2.13 15.14
CA GLY A 245 12.57 1.37 15.52
C GLY A 245 12.91 -0.08 15.87
N CYS A 246 11.86 -0.89 16.07
CA CYS A 246 11.98 -2.27 16.55
C CYS A 246 11.93 -3.34 15.45
N LEU A 247 11.57 -3.00 14.20
CA LEU A 247 11.44 -3.98 13.14
C LEU A 247 12.82 -4.47 12.65
N ASN A 248 12.92 -5.78 12.46
CA ASN A 248 14.09 -6.41 11.84
C ASN A 248 14.09 -6.20 10.32
N LEU A 249 14.33 -4.97 9.87
CA LEU A 249 14.36 -4.63 8.44
C LEU A 249 15.46 -5.38 7.67
N HIS A 250 16.53 -5.81 8.37
CA HIS A 250 17.52 -6.67 7.75
C HIS A 250 16.95 -8.05 7.42
N GLY A 251 16.16 -8.65 8.29
CA GLY A 251 15.40 -9.87 8.02
C GLY A 251 14.43 -9.70 6.86
N PHE A 252 13.67 -8.60 6.85
CA PHE A 252 12.74 -8.27 5.79
C PHE A 252 13.40 -8.19 4.40
N LEU A 253 14.48 -7.42 4.29
CA LEU A 253 15.23 -7.29 3.04
C LEU A 253 15.94 -8.58 2.63
N SER A 254 16.43 -9.37 3.61
CA SER A 254 17.00 -10.70 3.34
C SER A 254 15.98 -11.66 2.74
N ALA A 255 14.77 -11.70 3.28
CA ALA A 255 13.71 -12.54 2.76
C ALA A 255 13.30 -12.14 1.34
N LEU A 256 13.19 -10.84 1.05
CA LEU A 256 12.95 -10.34 -0.31
C LEU A 256 14.08 -10.73 -1.28
N LYS A 257 15.34 -10.61 -0.85
CA LYS A 257 16.49 -11.01 -1.66
C LYS A 257 16.50 -12.52 -1.91
N GLN A 258 16.12 -13.33 -0.92
CA GLN A 258 16.04 -14.78 -1.03
C GLN A 258 15.06 -15.24 -2.11
N ILE A 259 13.91 -14.58 -2.25
CA ILE A 259 12.96 -14.87 -3.33
C ILE A 259 13.36 -14.25 -4.68
N GLY A 260 14.46 -13.49 -4.73
CA GLY A 260 14.95 -12.85 -5.95
C GLY A 260 14.26 -11.53 -6.29
N TYR A 261 13.61 -10.87 -5.32
CA TYR A 261 12.96 -9.58 -5.58
C TYR A 261 14.00 -8.47 -5.84
N THR A 262 13.84 -7.79 -6.96
CA THR A 262 14.73 -6.70 -7.40
C THR A 262 13.99 -5.39 -7.67
N GLY A 263 12.67 -5.38 -7.48
CA GLY A 263 11.79 -4.26 -7.75
C GLY A 263 12.02 -3.04 -6.84
N MET A 264 11.00 -2.22 -6.70
CA MET A 264 11.06 -1.02 -5.88
C MET A 264 10.71 -1.31 -4.42
N VAL A 265 11.24 -0.48 -3.54
CA VAL A 265 10.91 -0.43 -2.11
C VAL A 265 10.45 0.98 -1.77
N SER A 266 9.20 1.12 -1.36
CA SER A 266 8.53 2.40 -1.13
C SER A 266 8.46 2.71 0.36
N ILE A 267 8.99 3.87 0.76
CA ILE A 267 8.87 4.34 2.16
C ILE A 267 7.47 4.86 2.42
N GLU A 268 6.76 4.24 3.36
CA GLU A 268 5.40 4.61 3.72
C GLU A 268 5.24 4.79 5.23
N THR A 269 4.95 6.02 5.66
CA THR A 269 4.64 6.33 7.05
C THR A 269 3.38 7.17 7.16
N PHE A 270 2.73 7.15 8.34
CA PHE A 270 1.54 7.95 8.65
C PHE A 270 1.73 8.72 9.95
N ARG A 271 2.98 9.09 10.25
CA ARG A 271 3.36 9.64 11.54
C ARG A 271 2.99 11.12 11.69
N PRO A 272 2.16 11.49 12.69
CA PRO A 272 1.70 12.88 12.87
C PRO A 272 2.84 13.87 13.09
N GLU A 273 3.92 13.46 13.77
CA GLU A 273 5.07 14.30 14.01
C GLU A 273 5.81 14.69 12.73
N TYR A 274 5.79 13.82 11.71
CA TYR A 274 6.37 14.15 10.40
C TYR A 274 5.53 15.19 9.67
N TYR A 275 4.21 15.15 9.84
CA TYR A 275 3.31 16.14 9.25
C TYR A 275 3.43 17.56 9.83
N CYS A 276 4.12 17.71 10.98
CA CYS A 276 4.45 19.00 11.56
C CYS A 276 5.75 19.60 11.00
N LEU A 277 6.48 18.87 10.16
CA LEU A 277 7.74 19.30 9.56
C LEU A 277 7.51 19.89 8.15
N PRO A 278 8.42 20.75 7.67
CA PRO A 278 8.43 21.15 6.27
C PRO A 278 8.56 19.93 5.35
N PRO A 279 7.79 19.84 4.25
CA PRO A 279 7.75 18.65 3.38
C PRO A 279 9.14 18.29 2.83
N GLN A 280 9.97 19.27 2.49
CA GLN A 280 11.34 19.02 2.04
C GLN A 280 12.19 18.25 3.06
N ASN A 281 11.95 18.47 4.36
CA ASN A 281 12.68 17.76 5.42
C ASN A 281 12.19 16.32 5.54
N VAL A 282 10.87 16.11 5.45
CA VAL A 282 10.25 14.77 5.48
C VAL A 282 10.77 13.94 4.31
N ILE A 283 10.64 14.46 3.08
CA ILE A 283 11.01 13.77 1.84
C ILE A 283 12.51 13.49 1.77
N SER A 284 13.36 14.47 2.13
CA SER A 284 14.81 14.27 2.14
C SER A 284 15.25 13.25 3.19
N THR A 285 14.66 13.27 4.39
CA THR A 285 14.96 12.28 5.44
C THR A 285 14.51 10.89 5.03
N ALA A 286 13.31 10.76 4.48
CA ALA A 286 12.79 9.51 3.93
C ALA A 286 13.75 8.92 2.89
N TYR A 287 14.25 9.73 1.96
CA TYR A 287 15.20 9.29 0.95
C TYR A 287 16.53 8.84 1.56
N VAL A 288 17.15 9.70 2.38
CA VAL A 288 18.49 9.45 2.93
C VAL A 288 18.51 8.17 3.79
N THR A 289 17.50 8.01 4.65
CA THR A 289 17.41 6.85 5.54
C THR A 289 17.16 5.56 4.77
N THR A 290 16.22 5.58 3.82
CA THR A 290 15.91 4.42 2.98
C THR A 290 17.07 4.05 2.08
N LYS A 291 17.72 5.03 1.43
CA LYS A 291 18.88 4.80 0.59
C LYS A 291 20.03 4.16 1.36
N LYS A 292 20.34 4.67 2.54
CA LYS A 292 21.37 4.11 3.41
C LYS A 292 21.10 2.64 3.75
N LEU A 293 19.85 2.32 4.09
CA LEU A 293 19.45 0.95 4.38
C LEU A 293 19.61 0.05 3.15
N ILE A 294 19.08 0.45 1.99
CA ILE A 294 19.13 -0.35 0.75
C ILE A 294 20.58 -0.54 0.27
N ASP A 295 21.42 0.51 0.34
CA ASP A 295 22.82 0.41 -0.05
C ASP A 295 23.63 -0.54 0.85
N SER A 296 23.26 -0.68 2.13
CA SER A 296 23.89 -1.65 3.02
C SER A 296 23.58 -3.11 2.65
N TYR A 297 22.62 -3.31 1.75
CA TYR A 297 22.15 -4.62 1.27
C TYR A 297 22.67 -5.01 -0.12
N ARG A 298 23.34 -4.10 -0.79
CA ARG A 298 24.00 -4.37 -2.08
C ARG A 298 25.32 -5.08 -1.85
#